data_6e8ddb1bad56c4f498d850cd49238c98
#
_entry.id   6e8ddb1bad56c4f498d850cd49238c98
#
_cell.length_a   1.000
_cell.length_b   1.000
_cell.length_c   1.000
_cell.angle_alpha   90.00
_cell.angle_beta   90.00
_cell.angle_gamma   90.00
#
_symmetry.space_group_name_H-M   'P 1'
#
loop_
_entity.id
_entity.type
_entity.pdbx_description
1 polymer ?
#
loop_
_entity_poly.entity_id
_entity_poly.type
_entity_poly.pdbx_seq_one_letter_code
_entity_poly.pdbx_strand_id
1 'polypeptide(L)'
;MNVLTVNPGSGSLRLHLVRAEDEKVLDSASTDDVSSFADRQPTISVVAHRLVHGGPDLVRPVEATPSVRAKIADARSLAPEHVPKTEALLDQLADLLPDATHIVCPDTAFHETLPSVAQTYPLPARWRFPWNLRRYGFHGWSFSWATRRAAELLHRPPGELNLLIAHLSGGCSVCAVSHGHSVDTSMGFTPLEGAMMTKRSGSVDPGMLLWLLREGKLTVSELEDGLYHHSGLLGLSGISDDTRDLVSDGSAEARFALAVFEHRIRAELAATAASLDRIDALVFTGDIGWDQPETAEAVAGGLGVLGIAGGLSRTRERDAVISPPGAKIPVLALRSREELELARAAAEAVR
;
A
#
# COMPACT_ATOMS: atom_id res chain seq x y z
N MET A 1 -13.71 19.18 -12.93
CA MET A 1 -12.28 19.07 -13.29
C MET A 1 -11.94 17.62 -13.55
N ASN A 2 -11.37 17.32 -14.73
CA ASN A 2 -10.95 15.98 -15.07
C ASN A 2 -9.48 15.76 -14.66
N VAL A 3 -9.24 14.74 -13.88
CA VAL A 3 -7.92 14.34 -13.37
C VAL A 3 -7.53 13.01 -14.00
N LEU A 4 -6.40 12.98 -14.71
CA LEU A 4 -5.76 11.73 -15.13
C LEU A 4 -4.90 11.19 -13.99
N THR A 5 -5.22 10.04 -13.44
CA THR A 5 -4.37 9.38 -12.46
C THR A 5 -3.45 8.38 -13.15
N VAL A 6 -2.18 8.43 -12.78
CA VAL A 6 -1.09 7.63 -13.35
C VAL A 6 -0.47 6.81 -12.21
N ASN A 7 -0.77 5.52 -12.20
CA ASN A 7 -0.36 4.61 -11.14
C ASN A 7 0.53 3.48 -11.70
N PRO A 8 1.86 3.69 -11.76
CA PRO A 8 2.80 2.64 -12.16
C PRO A 8 2.88 1.57 -11.05
N GLY A 9 2.43 0.37 -11.37
CA GLY A 9 2.62 -0.83 -10.54
C GLY A 9 3.92 -1.58 -10.88
N SER A 10 4.19 -2.68 -10.17
CA SER A 10 5.36 -3.54 -10.43
C SER A 10 5.30 -4.22 -11.81
N GLY A 11 4.11 -4.52 -12.31
CA GLY A 11 3.91 -5.25 -13.58
C GLY A 11 2.96 -4.59 -14.57
N SER A 12 2.34 -3.46 -14.25
CA SER A 12 1.40 -2.78 -15.15
C SER A 12 1.26 -1.30 -14.78
N LEU A 13 1.00 -0.47 -15.79
CA LEU A 13 0.60 0.91 -15.61
C LEU A 13 -0.92 1.01 -15.63
N ARG A 14 -1.51 1.56 -14.57
CA ARG A 14 -2.96 1.80 -14.47
C ARG A 14 -3.24 3.29 -14.69
N LEU A 15 -4.10 3.58 -15.65
CA LEU A 15 -4.56 4.93 -16.00
C LEU A 15 -6.06 5.03 -15.72
N HIS A 16 -6.49 6.11 -15.05
CA HIS A 16 -7.91 6.39 -14.88
C HIS A 16 -8.15 7.88 -15.14
N LEU A 17 -9.19 8.18 -15.90
CA LEU A 17 -9.72 9.53 -15.98
C LEU A 17 -10.84 9.67 -14.95
N VAL A 18 -10.66 10.54 -13.97
CA VAL A 18 -11.60 10.75 -12.86
C VAL A 18 -12.15 12.16 -12.93
N ARG A 19 -13.47 12.32 -12.85
CA ARG A 19 -14.10 13.61 -12.60
C ARG A 19 -14.11 13.88 -11.08
N ALA A 20 -13.35 14.90 -10.66
CA ALA A 20 -13.08 15.13 -9.25
C ALA A 20 -14.31 15.61 -8.44
N GLU A 21 -15.31 16.24 -9.10
CA GLU A 21 -16.49 16.80 -8.41
C GLU A 21 -17.40 15.72 -7.81
N ASP A 22 -17.50 14.57 -8.47
CA ASP A 22 -18.40 13.47 -8.06
C ASP A 22 -17.65 12.13 -7.92
N GLU A 23 -16.32 12.18 -7.94
CA GLU A 23 -15.41 11.03 -7.85
C GLU A 23 -15.75 9.91 -8.86
N LYS A 24 -16.22 10.29 -10.04
CA LYS A 24 -16.63 9.35 -11.08
C LYS A 24 -15.47 9.01 -12.01
N VAL A 25 -15.14 7.72 -12.08
CA VAL A 25 -14.23 7.20 -13.13
C VAL A 25 -14.96 7.26 -14.45
N LEU A 26 -14.42 8.04 -15.39
CA LEU A 26 -14.95 8.24 -16.74
C LEU A 26 -14.39 7.22 -17.74
N ASP A 27 -13.10 6.87 -17.60
CA ASP A 27 -12.41 5.87 -18.41
C ASP A 27 -11.25 5.26 -17.63
N SER A 28 -10.81 4.07 -18.01
CA SER A 28 -9.70 3.36 -17.39
C SER A 28 -8.99 2.45 -18.37
N ALA A 29 -7.67 2.30 -18.18
CA ALA A 29 -6.86 1.34 -18.92
C ALA A 29 -5.73 0.78 -18.07
N SER A 30 -5.34 -0.46 -18.38
CA SER A 30 -4.06 -1.03 -17.95
C SER A 30 -3.20 -1.17 -19.21
N THR A 31 -2.29 -0.22 -19.44
CA THR A 31 -1.54 -0.12 -20.70
C THR A 31 -0.29 0.73 -20.49
N ASP A 32 0.76 0.42 -21.22
CA ASP A 32 1.95 1.27 -21.30
C ASP A 32 1.82 2.36 -22.39
N ASP A 33 0.78 2.31 -23.23
CA ASP A 33 0.48 3.33 -24.24
C ASP A 33 -0.33 4.48 -23.65
N VAL A 34 0.37 5.37 -22.96
CA VAL A 34 -0.21 6.55 -22.32
C VAL A 34 -0.73 7.56 -23.34
N SER A 35 -0.05 7.71 -24.49
CA SER A 35 -0.41 8.66 -25.53
C SER A 35 -1.78 8.32 -26.11
N SER A 36 -1.97 7.07 -26.54
CA SER A 36 -3.24 6.60 -27.08
C SER A 36 -4.40 6.68 -26.05
N PHE A 37 -4.10 6.54 -24.76
CA PHE A 37 -5.11 6.76 -23.72
C PHE A 37 -5.47 8.23 -23.61
N ALA A 38 -4.48 9.14 -23.54
CA ALA A 38 -4.69 10.57 -23.37
C ALA A 38 -5.40 11.23 -24.57
N ASP A 39 -5.04 10.86 -25.80
CA ASP A 39 -5.58 11.44 -27.05
C ASP A 39 -7.10 11.24 -27.20
N ARG A 40 -7.66 10.18 -26.65
CA ARG A 40 -9.11 9.92 -26.74
C ARG A 40 -9.92 10.53 -25.60
N GLN A 41 -9.26 11.19 -24.65
CA GLN A 41 -9.93 11.75 -23.50
C GLN A 41 -10.47 13.17 -23.75
N PRO A 42 -11.54 13.61 -23.06
CA PRO A 42 -11.89 15.00 -22.97
C PRO A 42 -10.77 15.78 -22.27
N THR A 43 -10.84 17.11 -22.27
CA THR A 43 -9.82 17.97 -21.68
C THR A 43 -9.40 17.47 -20.29
N ILE A 44 -8.12 17.14 -20.15
CA ILE A 44 -7.46 16.78 -18.89
C ILE A 44 -6.91 18.07 -18.29
N SER A 45 -7.35 18.43 -17.09
CA SER A 45 -6.90 19.65 -16.41
C SER A 45 -5.73 19.39 -15.46
N VAL A 46 -5.66 18.18 -14.89
CA VAL A 46 -4.66 17.80 -13.90
C VAL A 46 -4.20 16.36 -14.18
N VAL A 47 -2.91 16.12 -14.02
CA VAL A 47 -2.32 14.77 -14.04
C VAL A 47 -1.77 14.44 -12.67
N ALA A 48 -2.30 13.42 -12.02
CA ALA A 48 -1.87 12.93 -10.71
C ALA A 48 -0.90 11.76 -10.88
N HIS A 49 0.38 11.99 -10.61
CA HIS A 49 1.43 10.98 -10.69
C HIS A 49 1.67 10.32 -9.33
N ARG A 50 1.34 9.05 -9.19
CA ARG A 50 1.72 8.31 -7.98
C ARG A 50 3.25 8.17 -7.93
N LEU A 51 3.83 8.58 -6.81
CA LEU A 51 5.23 8.40 -6.47
C LEU A 51 5.33 7.42 -5.30
N VAL A 52 5.95 6.26 -5.50
CA VAL A 52 6.01 5.22 -4.45
C VAL A 52 6.72 5.71 -3.19
N HIS A 53 7.81 6.47 -3.34
CA HIS A 53 8.58 6.98 -2.20
C HIS A 53 8.87 8.47 -2.35
N GLY A 54 8.33 9.30 -1.45
CA GLY A 54 8.54 10.75 -1.44
C GLY A 54 9.86 11.20 -0.80
N GLY A 55 10.60 10.27 -0.19
CA GLY A 55 11.78 10.64 0.60
C GLY A 55 11.41 11.51 1.81
N PRO A 56 12.38 12.22 2.39
CA PRO A 56 12.14 13.10 3.54
C PRO A 56 11.38 14.38 3.18
N ASP A 57 11.41 14.81 1.90
CA ASP A 57 11.00 16.15 1.47
C ASP A 57 9.65 16.21 0.78
N LEU A 58 9.21 15.11 0.15
CA LEU A 58 7.93 15.03 -0.54
C LEU A 58 6.93 14.27 0.32
N VAL A 59 6.32 14.98 1.26
CA VAL A 59 5.41 14.42 2.27
C VAL A 59 3.92 14.68 1.96
N ARG A 60 3.63 15.45 0.89
CA ARG A 60 2.27 15.81 0.44
C ARG A 60 2.21 15.87 -1.07
N PRO A 61 1.00 15.78 -1.66
CA PRO A 61 0.80 16.11 -3.08
C PRO A 61 1.32 17.51 -3.38
N VAL A 62 2.08 17.64 -4.46
CA VAL A 62 2.75 18.89 -4.83
C VAL A 62 2.93 18.98 -6.34
N GLU A 63 2.86 20.20 -6.89
CA GLU A 63 3.11 20.44 -8.30
C GLU A 63 4.56 20.06 -8.70
N ALA A 64 4.70 19.41 -9.85
CA ALA A 64 5.95 18.89 -10.38
C ALA A 64 6.90 19.98 -10.95
N THR A 65 7.20 20.98 -10.13
CA THR A 65 8.15 22.04 -10.47
C THR A 65 9.59 21.50 -10.66
N PRO A 66 10.52 22.24 -11.27
CA PRO A 66 11.91 21.79 -11.38
C PRO A 66 12.57 21.44 -10.04
N SER A 67 12.24 22.15 -8.96
CA SER A 67 12.75 21.85 -7.62
C SER A 67 12.15 20.56 -7.04
N VAL A 68 10.89 20.27 -7.31
CA VAL A 68 10.24 19.00 -6.92
C VAL A 68 10.83 17.83 -7.71
N ARG A 69 11.07 18.00 -9.01
CA ARG A 69 11.74 16.98 -9.85
C ARG A 69 13.15 16.63 -9.33
N ALA A 70 13.92 17.60 -8.86
CA ALA A 70 15.20 17.35 -8.22
C ALA A 70 15.04 16.46 -6.95
N LYS A 71 14.05 16.74 -6.10
CA LYS A 71 13.77 15.91 -4.92
C LYS A 71 13.30 14.50 -5.25
N ILE A 72 12.57 14.31 -6.37
CA ILE A 72 12.22 12.97 -6.87
C ILE A 72 13.51 12.22 -7.26
N ALA A 73 14.42 12.88 -7.96
CA ALA A 73 15.70 12.28 -8.33
C ALA A 73 16.52 11.85 -7.11
N ASP A 74 16.53 12.62 -6.03
CA ASP A 74 17.20 12.27 -4.77
C ASP A 74 16.57 11.02 -4.12
N ALA A 75 15.29 10.78 -4.34
CA ALA A 75 14.57 9.60 -3.82
C ALA A 75 14.79 8.31 -4.64
N ARG A 76 15.51 8.34 -5.77
CA ARG A 76 15.74 7.15 -6.63
C ARG A 76 16.35 5.98 -5.88
N SER A 77 17.31 6.24 -4.99
CA SER A 77 17.97 5.18 -4.21
C SER A 77 17.05 4.52 -3.18
N LEU A 78 15.93 5.15 -2.82
CA LEU A 78 14.96 4.64 -1.84
C LEU A 78 13.92 3.70 -2.47
N ALA A 79 13.68 3.83 -3.77
CA ALA A 79 12.79 2.94 -4.53
C ALA A 79 13.28 2.83 -6.00
N PRO A 80 14.42 2.14 -6.24
CA PRO A 80 15.12 2.15 -7.54
C PRO A 80 14.31 1.53 -8.68
N GLU A 81 13.38 0.63 -8.39
CA GLU A 81 12.51 0.01 -9.41
C GLU A 81 11.31 0.89 -9.81
N HIS A 82 10.92 1.86 -8.98
CA HIS A 82 9.68 2.60 -9.12
C HIS A 82 9.88 4.07 -9.46
N VAL A 83 10.80 4.76 -8.78
CA VAL A 83 11.01 6.20 -8.98
C VAL A 83 11.41 6.54 -10.40
N PRO A 84 12.35 5.83 -11.07
CA PRO A 84 12.70 6.12 -12.46
C PRO A 84 11.53 5.97 -13.45
N LYS A 85 10.62 5.01 -13.19
CA LYS A 85 9.41 4.84 -14.01
C LYS A 85 8.47 6.03 -13.87
N THR A 86 8.28 6.53 -12.63
CA THR A 86 7.47 7.73 -12.39
C THR A 86 8.06 8.96 -13.07
N GLU A 87 9.39 9.15 -13.02
CA GLU A 87 10.07 10.26 -13.70
C GLU A 87 9.86 10.21 -15.21
N ALA A 88 10.07 9.05 -15.84
CA ALA A 88 9.86 8.89 -17.28
C ALA A 88 8.42 9.18 -17.71
N LEU A 89 7.42 8.70 -16.94
CA LEU A 89 6.01 8.96 -17.19
C LEU A 89 5.65 10.45 -16.98
N LEU A 90 6.28 11.10 -16.01
CA LEU A 90 6.07 12.52 -15.76
C LEU A 90 6.65 13.37 -16.90
N ASP A 91 7.81 13.02 -17.45
CA ASP A 91 8.39 13.70 -18.61
C ASP A 91 7.51 13.49 -19.85
N GLN A 92 7.14 12.25 -20.16
CA GLN A 92 6.30 11.91 -21.28
C GLN A 92 4.94 12.65 -21.26
N LEU A 93 4.29 12.68 -20.09
CA LEU A 93 2.99 13.32 -19.95
C LEU A 93 3.07 14.83 -19.90
N ALA A 94 4.17 15.42 -19.41
CA ALA A 94 4.38 16.86 -19.49
C ALA A 94 4.54 17.35 -20.93
N ASP A 95 5.18 16.56 -21.79
CA ASP A 95 5.30 16.86 -23.22
C ASP A 95 3.95 16.66 -23.95
N LEU A 96 3.17 15.64 -23.57
CA LEU A 96 1.90 15.30 -24.22
C LEU A 96 0.75 16.24 -23.79
N LEU A 97 0.74 16.69 -22.54
CA LEU A 97 -0.30 17.49 -21.90
C LEU A 97 0.29 18.76 -21.27
N PRO A 98 0.89 19.67 -22.07
CA PRO A 98 1.60 20.83 -21.56
C PRO A 98 0.72 21.86 -20.84
N ASP A 99 -0.59 21.85 -21.12
CA ASP A 99 -1.56 22.76 -20.49
C ASP A 99 -2.16 22.18 -19.19
N ALA A 100 -1.88 20.92 -18.85
CA ALA A 100 -2.34 20.30 -17.62
C ALA A 100 -1.38 20.57 -16.47
N THR A 101 -1.91 20.72 -15.26
CA THR A 101 -1.08 20.79 -14.05
C THR A 101 -0.66 19.39 -13.63
N HIS A 102 0.63 19.14 -13.50
CA HIS A 102 1.18 17.85 -13.07
C HIS A 102 1.43 17.85 -11.57
N ILE A 103 0.76 16.97 -10.84
CA ILE A 103 0.86 16.82 -9.39
C ILE A 103 1.53 15.48 -9.07
N VAL A 104 2.58 15.53 -8.27
CA VAL A 104 3.24 14.34 -7.71
C VAL A 104 2.57 13.99 -6.39
N CYS A 105 2.10 12.75 -6.28
CA CYS A 105 1.34 12.24 -5.16
C CYS A 105 2.12 11.10 -4.47
N PRO A 106 2.91 11.39 -3.41
CA PRO A 106 3.69 10.38 -2.71
C PRO A 106 2.80 9.37 -2.00
N ASP A 107 3.10 8.08 -2.16
CA ASP A 107 2.38 6.98 -1.48
C ASP A 107 2.60 7.00 0.04
N THR A 108 3.69 7.63 0.45
CA THR A 108 4.06 7.85 1.86
C THR A 108 3.29 9.00 2.53
N ALA A 109 2.53 9.81 1.77
CA ALA A 109 1.89 11.03 2.27
C ALA A 109 0.88 10.80 3.40
N PHE A 110 0.09 9.71 3.34
CA PHE A 110 -0.88 9.37 4.39
C PHE A 110 -0.21 9.10 5.75
N HIS A 111 1.07 8.73 5.73
CA HIS A 111 1.87 8.42 6.92
C HIS A 111 2.67 9.61 7.46
N GLU A 112 2.47 10.82 6.93
CA GLU A 112 3.12 12.03 7.47
C GLU A 112 2.76 12.24 8.95
N THR A 113 1.58 11.80 9.35
CA THR A 113 1.05 11.94 10.72
C THR A 113 1.58 10.92 11.72
N LEU A 114 2.42 9.98 11.30
CA LEU A 114 3.01 9.00 12.21
C LEU A 114 3.71 9.70 13.39
N PRO A 115 3.43 9.30 14.64
CA PRO A 115 4.16 9.78 15.80
C PRO A 115 5.66 9.46 15.69
N SER A 116 6.51 10.34 16.21
CA SER A 116 7.97 10.15 16.16
C SER A 116 8.44 8.82 16.76
N VAL A 117 7.73 8.31 17.77
CA VAL A 117 8.01 6.99 18.38
C VAL A 117 7.76 5.83 17.41
N ALA A 118 6.75 5.92 16.55
CA ALA A 118 6.45 4.93 15.54
C ALA A 118 7.37 5.04 14.31
N GLN A 119 7.86 6.26 14.01
CA GLN A 119 8.78 6.50 12.90
C GLN A 119 10.22 6.06 13.18
N THR A 120 10.63 6.06 14.45
CA THR A 120 12.05 5.98 14.80
C THR A 120 12.53 4.54 14.93
N TYR A 121 13.51 4.15 14.12
CA TYR A 121 14.26 2.92 14.34
C TYR A 121 15.22 3.06 15.53
N PRO A 122 15.39 2.02 16.36
CA PRO A 122 16.32 2.02 17.51
C PRO A 122 17.78 1.85 17.03
N LEU A 123 18.22 2.72 16.12
CA LEU A 123 19.56 2.73 15.53
C LEU A 123 20.40 3.88 16.07
N PRO A 124 21.75 3.81 16.00
CA PRO A 124 22.62 4.92 16.40
C PRO A 124 22.24 6.25 15.74
N ALA A 125 22.22 7.32 16.49
CA ALA A 125 21.87 8.67 16.00
C ALA A 125 22.73 9.09 14.79
N ARG A 126 24.04 8.75 14.80
CA ARG A 126 24.97 9.03 13.69
C ARG A 126 24.61 8.33 12.37
N TRP A 127 23.71 7.34 12.39
CA TRP A 127 23.18 6.71 11.19
C TRP A 127 21.83 7.31 10.80
N ARG A 128 20.95 7.54 11.81
CA ARG A 128 19.59 7.99 11.56
C ARG A 128 19.54 9.37 10.94
N PHE A 129 20.26 10.35 11.51
CA PHE A 129 20.12 11.73 11.11
C PHE A 129 20.71 12.04 9.71
N PRO A 130 21.93 11.62 9.35
CA PRO A 130 22.50 11.97 8.04
C PRO A 130 21.75 11.36 6.87
N TRP A 131 21.11 10.20 7.09
CA TRP A 131 20.47 9.43 6.01
C TRP A 131 18.95 9.35 6.16
N ASN A 132 18.34 10.10 7.08
CA ASN A 132 16.89 10.09 7.34
C ASN A 132 16.32 8.67 7.51
N LEU A 133 17.04 7.79 8.27
CA LEU A 133 16.61 6.42 8.51
C LEU A 133 15.43 6.40 9.48
N ARG A 134 14.24 6.38 8.90
CA ARG A 134 12.97 6.32 9.63
C ARG A 134 11.96 5.46 8.88
N ARG A 135 10.89 5.07 9.54
CA ARG A 135 9.72 4.50 8.91
C ARG A 135 9.01 5.59 8.11
N TYR A 136 8.71 5.30 6.83
CA TYR A 136 7.94 6.16 5.94
C TYR A 136 6.50 5.64 5.79
N GLY A 137 6.33 4.34 5.64
CA GLY A 137 5.04 3.73 5.32
C GLY A 137 4.68 3.86 3.84
N PHE A 138 3.86 2.95 3.36
CA PHE A 138 3.46 2.87 1.94
C PHE A 138 1.99 2.49 1.82
N HIS A 139 1.46 2.39 0.61
CA HIS A 139 0.03 2.17 0.31
C HIS A 139 -0.88 3.26 0.89
N GLY A 140 -0.35 4.47 1.04
CA GLY A 140 -1.06 5.57 1.70
C GLY A 140 -2.39 5.92 1.04
N TRP A 141 -2.48 5.86 -0.29
CA TRP A 141 -3.72 6.13 -1.02
C TRP A 141 -4.78 5.06 -0.77
N SER A 142 -4.37 3.80 -0.65
CA SER A 142 -5.27 2.72 -0.28
C SER A 142 -5.77 2.86 1.17
N PHE A 143 -4.92 3.24 2.11
CA PHE A 143 -5.31 3.48 3.50
C PHE A 143 -6.21 4.71 3.65
N SER A 144 -5.93 5.79 2.92
CA SER A 144 -6.79 6.97 2.87
C SER A 144 -8.19 6.63 2.39
N TRP A 145 -8.29 5.93 1.25
CA TRP A 145 -9.56 5.43 0.73
C TRP A 145 -10.29 4.53 1.73
N ALA A 146 -9.59 3.51 2.27
CA ALA A 146 -10.18 2.56 3.19
C ALA A 146 -10.71 3.23 4.47
N THR A 147 -9.99 4.25 4.98
CA THR A 147 -10.42 5.04 6.15
C THR A 147 -11.72 5.78 5.87
N ARG A 148 -11.80 6.49 4.75
CA ARG A 148 -12.99 7.24 4.36
C ARG A 148 -14.17 6.31 4.07
N ARG A 149 -13.93 5.24 3.33
CA ARG A 149 -14.98 4.29 2.96
C ARG A 149 -15.51 3.48 4.16
N ALA A 150 -14.66 3.11 5.08
CA ALA A 150 -15.08 2.45 6.34
C ALA A 150 -15.97 3.39 7.17
N ALA A 151 -15.61 4.67 7.26
CA ALA A 151 -16.40 5.68 7.97
C ALA A 151 -17.82 5.80 7.41
N GLU A 152 -17.96 5.82 6.07
CA GLU A 152 -19.26 5.82 5.39
C GLU A 152 -20.09 4.58 5.75
N LEU A 153 -19.51 3.38 5.67
CA LEU A 153 -20.21 2.12 5.95
C LEU A 153 -20.57 1.95 7.43
N LEU A 154 -19.77 2.51 8.31
CA LEU A 154 -20.01 2.50 9.76
C LEU A 154 -20.91 3.66 10.21
N HIS A 155 -21.29 4.57 9.31
CA HIS A 155 -22.08 5.77 9.59
C HIS A 155 -21.50 6.62 10.73
N ARG A 156 -20.16 6.77 10.74
CA ARG A 156 -19.42 7.54 11.73
C ARG A 156 -18.33 8.37 11.02
N PRO A 157 -18.06 9.61 11.46
CA PRO A 157 -16.98 10.41 10.86
C PRO A 157 -15.61 9.75 11.08
N PRO A 158 -14.65 9.88 10.14
CA PRO A 158 -13.31 9.31 10.30
C PRO A 158 -12.61 9.74 11.59
N GLY A 159 -12.82 10.99 12.03
CA GLY A 159 -12.27 11.55 13.26
C GLY A 159 -12.75 10.89 14.56
N GLU A 160 -13.72 9.99 14.52
CA GLU A 160 -14.23 9.24 15.67
C GLU A 160 -13.82 7.76 15.66
N LEU A 161 -13.09 7.33 14.62
CA LEU A 161 -12.77 5.92 14.39
C LEU A 161 -11.31 5.59 14.68
N ASN A 162 -11.12 4.42 15.27
CA ASN A 162 -9.85 3.73 15.35
C ASN A 162 -9.93 2.47 14.50
N LEU A 163 -9.24 2.46 13.37
CA LEU A 163 -9.29 1.39 12.38
C LEU A 163 -7.98 0.62 12.34
N LEU A 164 -8.08 -0.69 12.23
CA LEU A 164 -6.98 -1.56 11.88
C LEU A 164 -7.19 -1.99 10.43
N ILE A 165 -6.27 -1.64 9.54
CA ILE A 165 -6.46 -1.83 8.09
C ILE A 165 -5.36 -2.72 7.55
N ALA A 166 -5.72 -3.77 6.81
CA ALA A 166 -4.83 -4.64 6.06
C ALA A 166 -5.02 -4.42 4.57
N HIS A 167 -4.04 -3.83 3.91
CA HIS A 167 -3.92 -3.82 2.45
C HIS A 167 -3.15 -5.06 2.03
N LEU A 168 -3.83 -6.00 1.36
CA LEU A 168 -3.26 -7.27 0.92
C LEU A 168 -3.39 -7.38 -0.61
N SER A 169 -2.26 -7.35 -1.29
CA SER A 169 -2.13 -7.45 -2.74
C SER A 169 -0.75 -8.04 -3.08
N GLY A 170 -0.17 -7.79 -4.24
CA GLY A 170 1.24 -8.14 -4.52
C GLY A 170 2.21 -7.58 -3.48
N GLY A 171 1.97 -6.35 -3.00
CA GLY A 171 2.53 -5.82 -1.75
C GLY A 171 1.51 -5.93 -0.62
N CYS A 172 1.95 -6.23 0.61
CA CYS A 172 1.09 -6.32 1.78
C CYS A 172 1.58 -5.39 2.88
N SER A 173 0.67 -4.64 3.47
CA SER A 173 0.95 -3.81 4.63
C SER A 173 -0.27 -3.66 5.53
N VAL A 174 -0.03 -3.35 6.79
CA VAL A 174 -1.08 -3.02 7.75
C VAL A 174 -0.87 -1.63 8.30
N CYS A 175 -1.95 -0.98 8.72
CA CYS A 175 -1.92 0.36 9.28
C CYS A 175 -2.92 0.48 10.43
N ALA A 176 -2.49 1.11 11.52
CA ALA A 176 -3.36 1.63 12.56
C ALA A 176 -3.72 3.08 12.22
N VAL A 177 -5.01 3.34 12.13
CA VAL A 177 -5.56 4.68 11.89
C VAL A 177 -6.34 5.11 13.11
N SER A 178 -5.97 6.23 13.70
CA SER A 178 -6.68 6.82 14.83
C SER A 178 -7.18 8.21 14.45
N HIS A 179 -8.48 8.44 14.61
CA HIS A 179 -9.11 9.74 14.32
C HIS A 179 -8.85 10.23 12.88
N GLY A 180 -8.80 9.30 11.91
CA GLY A 180 -8.52 9.59 10.50
C GLY A 180 -7.04 9.73 10.13
N HIS A 181 -6.12 9.56 11.08
CA HIS A 181 -4.68 9.73 10.90
C HIS A 181 -3.91 8.41 11.08
N SER A 182 -2.92 8.15 10.25
CA SER A 182 -1.99 7.03 10.44
C SER A 182 -1.18 7.24 11.72
N VAL A 183 -1.22 6.24 12.63
CA VAL A 183 -0.47 6.28 13.89
C VAL A 183 0.57 5.15 13.98
N ASP A 184 0.44 4.10 13.17
CA ASP A 184 1.44 3.06 12.98
C ASP A 184 1.22 2.33 11.66
N THR A 185 2.28 1.73 11.09
CA THR A 185 2.20 0.94 9.86
C THR A 185 3.34 -0.06 9.77
N SER A 186 3.14 -1.19 9.10
CA SER A 186 4.12 -2.28 9.05
C SER A 186 5.27 -2.04 8.07
N MET A 187 5.04 -1.40 6.92
CA MET A 187 6.13 -1.07 6.00
C MET A 187 6.97 0.07 6.57
N GLY A 188 8.29 -0.02 6.37
CA GLY A 188 9.27 0.81 7.04
C GLY A 188 9.96 1.85 6.18
N PHE A 189 11.29 1.79 6.17
CA PHE A 189 12.17 2.61 5.33
C PHE A 189 11.98 2.30 3.84
N THR A 190 11.75 1.03 3.53
CA THR A 190 11.41 0.52 2.19
C THR A 190 10.10 -0.30 2.25
N PRO A 191 9.48 -0.59 1.11
CA PRO A 191 8.31 -1.47 1.04
C PRO A 191 8.64 -2.97 1.17
N LEU A 192 9.78 -3.31 1.79
CA LEU A 192 10.20 -4.68 2.08
C LEU A 192 9.85 -5.12 3.50
N GLU A 193 9.92 -4.19 4.48
CA GLU A 193 9.63 -4.47 5.89
C GLU A 193 8.14 -4.77 6.13
N GLY A 194 7.84 -5.52 7.21
CA GLY A 194 6.50 -5.79 7.70
C GLY A 194 5.96 -7.14 7.30
N ALA A 195 4.71 -7.20 6.87
CA ALA A 195 4.04 -8.44 6.50
C ALA A 195 4.73 -9.16 5.34
N MET A 196 4.69 -10.49 5.37
CA MET A 196 5.07 -11.30 4.22
C MET A 196 4.16 -10.97 3.03
N MET A 197 4.72 -10.97 1.82
CA MET A 197 4.02 -10.60 0.60
C MET A 197 4.05 -11.75 -0.42
N THR A 198 3.63 -11.49 -1.64
CA THR A 198 3.59 -12.54 -2.66
C THR A 198 4.98 -13.00 -3.09
N LYS A 199 5.95 -12.06 -3.26
CA LYS A 199 7.35 -12.34 -3.62
C LYS A 199 8.38 -11.79 -2.63
N ARG A 200 7.97 -10.86 -1.76
CA ARG A 200 8.86 -10.21 -0.77
C ARG A 200 8.76 -10.92 0.57
N SER A 201 9.91 -10.99 1.25
CA SER A 201 10.02 -11.70 2.53
C SER A 201 9.19 -11.07 3.67
N GLY A 202 8.99 -9.77 3.66
CA GLY A 202 8.62 -9.04 4.85
C GLY A 202 9.78 -9.00 5.86
N SER A 203 9.47 -8.72 7.12
CA SER A 203 10.47 -8.65 8.19
C SER A 203 11.12 -10.00 8.46
N VAL A 204 12.45 -10.01 8.45
CA VAL A 204 13.32 -11.14 8.81
C VAL A 204 14.38 -10.70 9.80
N ASP A 205 15.07 -11.64 10.44
CA ASP A 205 16.14 -11.32 11.37
C ASP A 205 17.34 -10.66 10.67
N PRO A 206 17.70 -9.41 11.00
CA PRO A 206 18.85 -8.73 10.41
C PRO A 206 20.17 -9.45 10.72
N GLY A 207 20.28 -10.14 11.86
CA GLY A 207 21.45 -10.96 12.21
C GLY A 207 21.66 -12.13 11.26
N MET A 208 20.57 -12.75 10.79
CA MET A 208 20.62 -13.78 9.75
C MET A 208 21.15 -13.21 8.42
N LEU A 209 20.71 -12.03 8.01
CA LEU A 209 21.18 -11.37 6.78
C LEU A 209 22.68 -11.06 6.84
N LEU A 210 23.14 -10.50 7.97
CA LEU A 210 24.55 -10.25 8.22
C LEU A 210 25.38 -11.53 8.22
N TRP A 211 24.85 -12.64 8.74
CA TRP A 211 25.52 -13.93 8.75
C TRP A 211 25.68 -14.47 7.32
N LEU A 212 24.64 -14.43 6.49
CA LEU A 212 24.70 -14.88 5.08
C LEU A 212 25.78 -14.14 4.30
N LEU A 213 25.88 -12.81 4.48
CA LEU A 213 26.90 -11.98 3.82
C LEU A 213 28.31 -12.26 4.36
N ARG A 214 28.46 -12.31 5.68
CA ARG A 214 29.77 -12.51 6.33
C ARG A 214 30.40 -13.86 6.01
N GLU A 215 29.58 -14.90 5.96
CA GLU A 215 30.01 -16.26 5.62
C GLU A 215 30.13 -16.50 4.11
N GLY A 216 29.90 -15.46 3.29
CA GLY A 216 29.98 -15.55 1.84
C GLY A 216 29.01 -16.54 1.21
N LYS A 217 27.85 -16.76 1.86
CA LYS A 217 26.80 -17.63 1.33
C LYS A 217 26.04 -16.96 0.19
N LEU A 218 25.87 -15.65 0.28
CA LEU A 218 25.23 -14.81 -0.72
C LEU A 218 26.02 -13.51 -0.88
N THR A 219 26.01 -12.96 -2.07
CA THR A 219 26.41 -11.58 -2.36
C THR A 219 25.27 -10.63 -1.96
N VAL A 220 25.55 -9.32 -1.89
CA VAL A 220 24.52 -8.29 -1.64
C VAL A 220 23.42 -8.35 -2.70
N SER A 221 23.80 -8.50 -3.99
CA SER A 221 22.84 -8.57 -5.10
C SER A 221 21.95 -9.82 -5.04
N GLU A 222 22.49 -10.99 -4.72
CA GLU A 222 21.70 -12.22 -4.55
C GLU A 222 20.77 -12.13 -3.36
N LEU A 223 21.22 -11.48 -2.27
CA LEU A 223 20.38 -11.26 -1.10
C LEU A 223 19.23 -10.31 -1.41
N GLU A 224 19.50 -9.20 -2.10
CA GLU A 224 18.51 -8.23 -2.53
C GLU A 224 17.47 -8.88 -3.44
N ASP A 225 17.90 -9.57 -4.50
CA ASP A 225 17.04 -10.27 -5.44
C ASP A 225 16.17 -11.34 -4.72
N GLY A 226 16.79 -12.12 -3.84
CA GLY A 226 16.09 -13.12 -3.04
C GLY A 226 14.99 -12.54 -2.16
N LEU A 227 15.25 -11.43 -1.48
CA LEU A 227 14.30 -10.79 -0.57
C LEU A 227 13.12 -10.11 -1.29
N TYR A 228 13.39 -9.50 -2.47
CA TYR A 228 12.39 -8.74 -3.21
C TYR A 228 11.58 -9.58 -4.21
N HIS A 229 12.19 -10.62 -4.82
CA HIS A 229 11.60 -11.29 -5.98
C HIS A 229 11.38 -12.79 -5.81
N HIS A 230 12.10 -13.44 -4.88
CA HIS A 230 12.11 -14.90 -4.75
C HIS A 230 11.73 -15.40 -3.34
N SER A 231 11.15 -14.52 -2.51
CA SER A 231 10.66 -14.84 -1.18
C SER A 231 9.12 -14.91 -1.15
N GLY A 232 8.52 -14.71 -0.01
CA GLY A 232 7.08 -14.64 0.16
C GLY A 232 6.35 -15.94 -0.16
N LEU A 233 5.13 -15.82 -0.70
CA LEU A 233 4.34 -16.97 -1.13
C LEU A 233 5.06 -17.81 -2.17
N LEU A 234 5.67 -17.15 -3.17
CA LEU A 234 6.44 -17.82 -4.20
C LEU A 234 7.60 -18.61 -3.60
N GLY A 235 8.41 -17.98 -2.75
CA GLY A 235 9.59 -18.62 -2.17
C GLY A 235 9.29 -19.79 -1.23
N LEU A 236 8.15 -19.73 -0.51
CA LEU A 236 7.76 -20.81 0.39
C LEU A 236 7.04 -21.95 -0.32
N SER A 237 6.18 -21.64 -1.29
CA SER A 237 5.45 -22.66 -2.02
C SER A 237 6.29 -23.32 -3.11
N GLY A 238 7.17 -22.58 -3.76
CA GLY A 238 7.84 -22.99 -4.99
C GLY A 238 6.88 -23.19 -6.18
N ILE A 239 5.62 -22.72 -6.05
CA ILE A 239 4.53 -22.99 -7.00
C ILE A 239 4.07 -21.68 -7.66
N SER A 240 3.55 -20.74 -6.88
CA SER A 240 2.97 -19.50 -7.38
C SER A 240 3.07 -18.39 -6.35
N ASP A 241 3.02 -17.15 -6.82
CA ASP A 241 2.84 -15.94 -6.00
C ASP A 241 1.35 -15.53 -5.89
N ASP A 242 0.45 -16.21 -6.58
CA ASP A 242 -1.00 -15.95 -6.51
C ASP A 242 -1.67 -16.86 -5.46
N THR A 243 -2.36 -16.25 -4.51
CA THR A 243 -3.10 -16.98 -3.48
C THR A 243 -4.18 -17.88 -4.06
N ARG A 244 -4.78 -17.53 -5.20
CA ARG A 244 -5.82 -18.34 -5.88
C ARG A 244 -5.25 -19.66 -6.40
N ASP A 245 -4.07 -19.60 -6.98
CA ASP A 245 -3.35 -20.79 -7.46
C ASP A 245 -3.03 -21.72 -6.29
N LEU A 246 -2.53 -21.15 -5.17
CA LEU A 246 -2.17 -21.92 -3.99
C LEU A 246 -3.37 -22.56 -3.30
N VAL A 247 -4.49 -21.83 -3.22
CA VAL A 247 -5.76 -22.40 -2.70
C VAL A 247 -6.27 -23.52 -3.60
N SER A 248 -6.16 -23.36 -4.92
CA SER A 248 -6.58 -24.38 -5.90
C SER A 248 -5.67 -25.60 -5.92
N ASP A 249 -4.34 -25.40 -5.79
CA ASP A 249 -3.34 -26.48 -5.76
C ASP A 249 -3.54 -27.41 -4.54
N GLY A 250 -3.68 -26.84 -3.36
CA GLY A 250 -3.98 -27.55 -2.13
C GLY A 250 -2.93 -28.58 -1.70
N SER A 251 -1.70 -28.56 -2.25
CA SER A 251 -0.57 -29.37 -1.79
C SER A 251 -0.14 -29.01 -0.36
N ALA A 252 0.74 -29.80 0.22
CA ALA A 252 1.28 -29.50 1.55
C ALA A 252 2.09 -28.20 1.54
N GLU A 253 2.86 -27.97 0.47
CA GLU A 253 3.68 -26.77 0.25
C GLU A 253 2.82 -25.52 0.08
N ALA A 254 1.75 -25.58 -0.73
CA ALA A 254 0.81 -24.50 -0.91
C ALA A 254 0.09 -24.13 0.40
N ARG A 255 -0.43 -25.13 1.12
CA ARG A 255 -1.08 -24.89 2.43
C ARG A 255 -0.12 -24.33 3.45
N PHE A 256 1.14 -24.78 3.48
CA PHE A 256 2.15 -24.26 4.39
C PHE A 256 2.47 -22.79 4.08
N ALA A 257 2.67 -22.44 2.81
CA ALA A 257 2.94 -21.07 2.38
C ALA A 257 1.79 -20.12 2.78
N LEU A 258 0.52 -20.52 2.53
CA LEU A 258 -0.66 -19.76 2.95
C LEU A 258 -0.73 -19.62 4.48
N ALA A 259 -0.49 -20.69 5.23
CA ALA A 259 -0.53 -20.64 6.70
C ALA A 259 0.54 -19.68 7.28
N VAL A 260 1.76 -19.66 6.71
CA VAL A 260 2.81 -18.70 7.10
C VAL A 260 2.38 -17.26 6.73
N PHE A 261 1.85 -17.05 5.54
CA PHE A 261 1.36 -15.75 5.08
C PHE A 261 0.30 -15.19 6.02
N GLU A 262 -0.72 -15.96 6.32
CA GLU A 262 -1.80 -15.58 7.23
C GLU A 262 -1.29 -15.32 8.66
N HIS A 263 -0.36 -16.16 9.14
CA HIS A 263 0.27 -15.97 10.44
C HIS A 263 1.06 -14.65 10.52
N ARG A 264 1.85 -14.34 9.49
CA ARG A 264 2.63 -13.09 9.44
C ARG A 264 1.73 -11.85 9.39
N ILE A 265 0.65 -11.89 8.62
CA ILE A 265 -0.34 -10.80 8.60
C ILE A 265 -0.99 -10.61 9.97
N ARG A 266 -1.39 -11.70 10.66
CA ARG A 266 -1.94 -11.62 12.02
C ARG A 266 -0.96 -11.01 13.00
N ALA A 267 0.31 -11.40 12.93
CA ALA A 267 1.36 -10.87 13.80
C ALA A 267 1.54 -9.35 13.60
N GLU A 268 1.58 -8.89 12.36
CA GLU A 268 1.69 -7.47 12.05
C GLU A 268 0.43 -6.68 12.48
N LEU A 269 -0.77 -7.22 12.25
CA LEU A 269 -2.02 -6.62 12.72
C LEU A 269 -2.04 -6.50 14.25
N ALA A 270 -1.62 -7.54 14.96
CA ALA A 270 -1.59 -7.51 16.42
C ALA A 270 -0.54 -6.53 16.95
N ALA A 271 0.64 -6.46 16.34
CA ALA A 271 1.68 -5.51 16.69
C ALA A 271 1.22 -4.05 16.47
N THR A 272 0.66 -3.77 15.30
CA THR A 272 0.18 -2.44 14.91
C THR A 272 -1.04 -2.01 15.76
N ALA A 273 -1.89 -2.96 16.17
CA ALA A 273 -3.03 -2.70 17.05
C ALA A 273 -2.63 -2.12 18.42
N ALA A 274 -1.39 -2.37 18.87
CA ALA A 274 -0.87 -1.81 20.14
C ALA A 274 -0.77 -0.27 20.12
N SER A 275 -0.83 0.35 18.96
CA SER A 275 -0.84 1.82 18.78
C SER A 275 -2.25 2.43 18.86
N LEU A 276 -3.29 1.62 19.11
CA LEU A 276 -4.69 2.04 19.25
C LEU A 276 -5.21 1.80 20.67
N ASP A 277 -5.97 2.74 21.20
CA ASP A 277 -6.64 2.56 22.51
C ASP A 277 -7.81 1.56 22.43
N ARG A 278 -8.43 1.45 21.27
CA ARG A 278 -9.51 0.52 20.93
C ARG A 278 -9.52 0.25 19.44
N ILE A 279 -10.18 -0.82 19.03
CA ILE A 279 -10.40 -1.13 17.62
C ILE A 279 -11.91 -0.98 17.34
N ASP A 280 -12.30 -0.03 16.47
CA ASP A 280 -13.68 0.16 16.05
C ASP A 280 -14.02 -0.73 14.83
N ALA A 281 -13.05 -1.06 13.99
CA ALA A 281 -13.20 -2.06 12.93
C ALA A 281 -11.86 -2.61 12.43
N LEU A 282 -11.88 -3.85 11.90
CA LEU A 282 -10.84 -4.39 11.02
C LEU A 282 -11.28 -4.23 9.57
N VAL A 283 -10.39 -3.75 8.72
CA VAL A 283 -10.67 -3.51 7.30
C VAL A 283 -9.69 -4.30 6.44
N PHE A 284 -10.20 -5.11 5.52
CA PHE A 284 -9.44 -5.74 4.45
C PHE A 284 -9.61 -4.96 3.16
N THR A 285 -8.51 -4.69 2.45
CA THR A 285 -8.48 -4.05 1.14
C THR A 285 -7.31 -4.57 0.31
N GLY A 286 -7.17 -4.11 -0.95
CA GLY A 286 -6.25 -4.70 -1.91
C GLY A 286 -6.83 -5.96 -2.56
N ASP A 287 -6.20 -6.44 -3.64
CA ASP A 287 -6.77 -7.54 -4.45
C ASP A 287 -6.98 -8.83 -3.63
N ILE A 288 -5.98 -9.22 -2.82
CA ILE A 288 -6.09 -10.38 -1.92
C ILE A 288 -7.10 -10.11 -0.80
N GLY A 289 -7.01 -8.95 -0.17
CA GLY A 289 -7.90 -8.59 0.95
C GLY A 289 -9.36 -8.50 0.55
N TRP A 290 -9.64 -8.08 -0.68
CA TRP A 290 -10.97 -8.02 -1.25
C TRP A 290 -11.45 -9.37 -1.78
N ASP A 291 -10.65 -10.01 -2.64
CA ASP A 291 -11.12 -11.11 -3.53
C ASP A 291 -10.83 -12.51 -2.96
N GLN A 292 -10.12 -12.61 -1.82
CA GLN A 292 -9.78 -13.89 -1.20
C GLN A 292 -10.45 -14.05 0.17
N PRO A 293 -11.71 -14.50 0.20
CA PRO A 293 -12.47 -14.64 1.45
C PRO A 293 -11.85 -15.67 2.41
N GLU A 294 -11.11 -16.67 1.90
CA GLU A 294 -10.38 -17.65 2.68
C GLU A 294 -9.29 -16.98 3.53
N THR A 295 -8.49 -16.13 2.91
CA THR A 295 -7.43 -15.37 3.58
C THR A 295 -8.01 -14.42 4.65
N ALA A 296 -9.08 -13.68 4.31
CA ALA A 296 -9.74 -12.79 5.26
C ALA A 296 -10.29 -13.55 6.47
N GLU A 297 -10.93 -14.73 6.24
CA GLU A 297 -11.45 -15.59 7.30
C GLU A 297 -10.33 -16.15 8.18
N ALA A 298 -9.25 -16.68 7.58
CA ALA A 298 -8.14 -17.25 8.32
C ALA A 298 -7.42 -16.19 9.18
N VAL A 299 -7.25 -14.97 8.65
CA VAL A 299 -6.64 -13.86 9.38
C VAL A 299 -7.55 -13.41 10.52
N ALA A 300 -8.81 -13.09 10.25
CA ALA A 300 -9.73 -12.57 11.26
C ALA A 300 -10.02 -13.60 12.37
N GLY A 301 -10.25 -14.87 11.98
CA GLY A 301 -10.51 -15.96 12.92
C GLY A 301 -9.34 -16.24 13.89
N GLY A 302 -8.11 -15.89 13.49
CA GLY A 302 -6.93 -15.99 14.34
C GLY A 302 -6.65 -14.78 15.23
N LEU A 303 -7.47 -13.71 15.18
CA LEU A 303 -7.29 -12.46 15.94
C LEU A 303 -8.22 -12.38 17.17
N GLY A 304 -8.64 -13.52 17.72
CA GLY A 304 -9.50 -13.57 18.92
C GLY A 304 -8.92 -12.84 20.12
N VAL A 305 -7.60 -12.77 20.26
CA VAL A 305 -6.90 -12.00 21.30
C VAL A 305 -7.21 -10.49 21.24
N LEU A 306 -7.54 -9.98 20.06
CA LEU A 306 -7.98 -8.59 19.83
C LEU A 306 -9.51 -8.43 19.93
N GLY A 307 -10.25 -9.51 20.16
CA GLY A 307 -11.72 -9.50 20.18
C GLY A 307 -12.35 -9.54 18.78
N ILE A 308 -11.57 -9.81 17.74
CA ILE A 308 -12.04 -10.01 16.37
C ILE A 308 -12.41 -11.47 16.18
N ALA A 309 -13.51 -11.73 15.50
CA ALA A 309 -14.01 -13.09 15.26
C ALA A 309 -14.06 -13.40 13.77
N GLY A 310 -13.92 -14.68 13.42
CA GLY A 310 -14.22 -15.23 12.10
C GLY A 310 -15.72 -15.39 11.85
N GLY A 311 -16.10 -16.26 10.93
CA GLY A 311 -17.46 -16.45 10.45
C GLY A 311 -17.85 -15.38 9.43
N LEU A 312 -16.87 -14.92 8.66
CA LEU A 312 -17.06 -13.84 7.70
C LEU A 312 -17.88 -14.28 6.48
N SER A 313 -18.71 -13.38 5.97
CA SER A 313 -19.37 -13.58 4.68
C SER A 313 -18.32 -13.75 3.57
N ARG A 314 -18.55 -14.70 2.69
CA ARG A 314 -17.70 -14.95 1.51
C ARG A 314 -18.08 -14.11 0.29
N THR A 315 -19.28 -13.46 0.33
CA THR A 315 -19.78 -12.66 -0.79
C THR A 315 -18.98 -11.35 -0.93
N ARG A 316 -18.57 -11.05 -2.16
CA ARG A 316 -17.73 -9.89 -2.52
C ARG A 316 -18.31 -9.11 -3.71
N GLU A 317 -19.59 -8.77 -3.66
CA GLU A 317 -20.24 -7.99 -4.73
C GLU A 317 -19.97 -6.49 -4.62
N ARG A 318 -19.91 -6.00 -3.39
CA ARG A 318 -19.71 -4.57 -3.06
C ARG A 318 -18.99 -4.41 -1.73
N ASP A 319 -18.43 -3.22 -1.49
CA ASP A 319 -17.91 -2.86 -0.19
C ASP A 319 -18.94 -3.07 0.90
N ALA A 320 -18.59 -3.81 1.94
CA ALA A 320 -19.53 -4.19 2.98
C ALA A 320 -18.86 -4.54 4.32
N VAL A 321 -19.64 -4.48 5.39
CA VAL A 321 -19.37 -5.20 6.63
C VAL A 321 -19.61 -6.69 6.35
N ILE A 322 -18.60 -7.52 6.57
CA ILE A 322 -18.60 -8.95 6.26
C ILE A 322 -18.62 -9.83 7.50
N SER A 323 -18.43 -9.26 8.70
CA SER A 323 -18.60 -9.97 9.97
C SER A 323 -20.07 -10.30 10.26
N PRO A 324 -20.37 -11.32 11.07
CA PRO A 324 -21.74 -11.62 11.51
C PRO A 324 -22.39 -10.42 12.20
N PRO A 325 -23.72 -10.27 12.09
CA PRO A 325 -24.45 -9.26 12.86
C PRO A 325 -24.17 -9.39 14.36
N GLY A 326 -23.89 -8.28 15.02
CA GLY A 326 -23.58 -8.24 16.46
C GLY A 326 -22.13 -8.59 16.80
N ALA A 327 -21.24 -8.74 15.83
CA ALA A 327 -19.82 -8.84 16.09
C ALA A 327 -19.33 -7.63 16.90
N LYS A 328 -18.53 -7.88 17.95
CA LYS A 328 -18.01 -6.83 18.85
C LYS A 328 -17.14 -5.82 18.08
N ILE A 329 -16.32 -6.31 17.16
CA ILE A 329 -15.53 -5.52 16.24
C ILE A 329 -15.97 -5.93 14.83
N PRO A 330 -16.60 -5.04 14.06
CA PRO A 330 -16.98 -5.33 12.69
C PRO A 330 -15.74 -5.51 11.81
N VAL A 331 -15.84 -6.45 10.86
CA VAL A 331 -14.85 -6.68 9.83
C VAL A 331 -15.42 -6.23 8.49
N LEU A 332 -14.69 -5.42 7.75
CA LEU A 332 -15.09 -4.88 6.46
C LEU A 332 -14.20 -5.44 5.35
N ALA A 333 -14.76 -5.63 4.16
CA ALA A 333 -14.00 -5.83 2.93
C ALA A 333 -14.31 -4.68 1.96
N LEU A 334 -13.26 -4.02 1.49
CA LEU A 334 -13.34 -2.84 0.63
C LEU A 334 -12.48 -3.03 -0.62
N ARG A 335 -13.02 -2.71 -1.78
CA ARG A 335 -12.19 -2.60 -2.99
C ARG A 335 -11.21 -1.44 -2.83
N SER A 336 -9.97 -1.64 -3.21
CA SER A 336 -9.02 -0.53 -3.32
C SER A 336 -9.43 0.39 -4.48
N ARG A 337 -9.50 1.69 -4.21
CA ARG A 337 -9.85 2.73 -5.18
C ARG A 337 -8.86 3.89 -5.06
N GLU A 338 -7.56 3.54 -5.17
CA GLU A 338 -6.45 4.51 -5.08
C GLU A 338 -6.59 5.64 -6.09
N GLU A 339 -7.16 5.35 -7.26
CA GLU A 339 -7.40 6.33 -8.32
C GLU A 339 -8.31 7.47 -7.87
N LEU A 340 -9.29 7.20 -7.01
CA LEU A 340 -10.19 8.23 -6.49
C LEU A 340 -9.47 9.15 -5.50
N GLU A 341 -8.66 8.57 -4.61
CA GLU A 341 -7.88 9.34 -3.65
C GLU A 341 -6.77 10.16 -4.32
N LEU A 342 -6.08 9.60 -5.31
CA LEU A 342 -5.10 10.31 -6.11
C LEU A 342 -5.74 11.51 -6.82
N ALA A 343 -6.90 11.30 -7.45
CA ALA A 343 -7.61 12.37 -8.15
C ALA A 343 -8.07 13.47 -7.18
N ARG A 344 -8.61 13.09 -6.00
CA ARG A 344 -9.05 14.03 -4.97
C ARG A 344 -7.87 14.84 -4.44
N ALA A 345 -6.78 14.17 -4.06
CA ALA A 345 -5.61 14.81 -3.50
C ALA A 345 -4.93 15.77 -4.50
N ALA A 346 -4.84 15.38 -5.78
CA ALA A 346 -4.32 16.24 -6.82
C ALA A 346 -5.24 17.45 -7.09
N ALA A 347 -6.56 17.25 -7.09
CA ALA A 347 -7.52 18.33 -7.25
C ALA A 347 -7.50 19.33 -6.08
N GLU A 348 -7.22 18.87 -4.86
CA GLU A 348 -7.02 19.73 -3.69
C GLU A 348 -5.72 20.54 -3.77
N ALA A 349 -4.65 19.93 -4.29
CA ALA A 349 -3.33 20.57 -4.40
C ALA A 349 -3.27 21.71 -5.43
N VAL A 350 -4.22 21.81 -6.37
CA VAL A 350 -4.30 22.89 -7.36
C VAL A 350 -5.29 24.01 -6.99
N ARG A 351 -5.97 23.90 -5.85
CA ARG A 351 -6.88 24.93 -5.31
C ARG A 351 -6.13 25.91 -4.42
#